data_66099632a764b22b21ba1dbdbb67d4ae
#
_entry.id   66099632a764b22b21ba1dbdbb67d4ae
#
_cell.length_a   1.000
_cell.length_b   1.000
_cell.length_c   1.000
_cell.angle_alpha   90.00
_cell.angle_beta   90.00
_cell.angle_gamma   90.00
#
_symmetry.space_group_name_H-M   'P 1'
#
loop_
_entity.id
_entity.type
_entity.pdbx_description
1 polymer ?
#
loop_
_entity_poly.entity_id
_entity_poly.type
_entity_poly.pdbx_seq_one_letter_code
_entity_poly.pdbx_strand_id
1 'polypeptide(L)'
;YNEYYQTIMGTVMIPESCWPTVFQFDEPQNAVIRADSTDNMSSAGSAAAEVMNQGIDMNSSKFKYKADDVMQQVRNMQKLSESTNTQLIWIASISLLVGGIGVMNIMLVSVTERTSEIGLKKAIGARKKVILYQFLTEAAMLTSIGGVIGVIVGIVLSKVVSRISGAPTAISIPAIIGSVVFSMLIGVIFGLLPSVKAADLNPIDALRSE
;
A
#
# COMPACT_ATOMS: atom_id res chain seq x y z
N TYR A 1 -11.43 25.13 -14.98
CA TYR A 1 -12.58 25.87 -14.43
C TYR A 1 -12.88 25.28 -13.07
N ASN A 2 -12.57 26.02 -12.01
CA ASN A 2 -12.75 25.58 -10.63
C ASN A 2 -14.22 25.75 -10.25
N GLU A 3 -14.96 24.66 -10.12
CA GLU A 3 -16.34 24.65 -9.53
C GLU A 3 -16.38 25.28 -8.14
N TYR A 4 -15.24 25.40 -7.46
CA TYR A 4 -15.14 26.00 -6.13
C TYR A 4 -15.46 27.51 -6.10
N TYR A 5 -15.27 28.22 -7.21
CA TYR A 5 -15.60 29.65 -7.30
C TYR A 5 -17.05 29.94 -7.70
N GLN A 6 -17.75 28.95 -8.23
CA GLN A 6 -19.16 29.13 -8.61
C GLN A 6 -20.13 29.19 -7.42
N THR A 7 -19.70 28.72 -6.24
CA THR A 7 -20.62 28.61 -5.08
C THR A 7 -20.69 29.87 -4.22
N ILE A 8 -19.76 30.82 -4.36
CA ILE A 8 -19.64 31.95 -3.41
C ILE A 8 -19.78 33.33 -4.07
N MET A 9 -19.54 33.48 -5.36
CA MET A 9 -19.65 34.77 -6.04
C MET A 9 -20.35 34.67 -7.40
N GLY A 10 -21.32 35.52 -7.65
CA GLY A 10 -21.94 35.60 -8.95
C GLY A 10 -20.93 35.91 -10.03
N THR A 11 -21.01 35.17 -11.16
CA THR A 11 -20.15 35.44 -12.32
C THR A 11 -20.59 36.73 -13.01
N VAL A 12 -19.72 37.73 -13.04
CA VAL A 12 -19.95 38.96 -13.78
C VAL A 12 -19.19 38.86 -15.10
N MET A 13 -19.91 38.93 -16.21
CA MET A 13 -19.31 39.04 -17.54
C MET A 13 -19.14 40.50 -17.91
N ILE A 14 -17.91 40.92 -18.21
CA ILE A 14 -17.59 42.25 -18.68
C ILE A 14 -17.02 42.18 -20.11
N PRO A 15 -17.31 43.16 -21.00
CA PRO A 15 -16.67 43.24 -22.29
C PRO A 15 -15.14 43.38 -22.12
N GLU A 16 -14.39 42.80 -23.03
CA GLU A 16 -12.92 42.87 -23.05
C GLU A 16 -12.41 44.31 -23.07
N SER A 17 -13.12 45.20 -23.77
CA SER A 17 -12.83 46.63 -23.83
C SER A 17 -12.94 47.36 -22.49
N CYS A 18 -13.69 46.81 -21.52
CA CYS A 18 -13.84 47.39 -20.19
C CYS A 18 -12.80 46.84 -19.19
N TRP A 19 -12.02 45.86 -19.58
CA TRP A 19 -11.01 45.22 -18.71
C TRP A 19 -10.04 46.23 -18.10
N PRO A 20 -9.44 47.18 -18.88
CA PRO A 20 -8.51 48.13 -18.33
C PRO A 20 -9.11 49.13 -17.33
N THR A 21 -10.46 49.25 -17.28
CA THR A 21 -11.16 50.13 -16.36
C THR A 21 -11.40 49.48 -15.00
N VAL A 22 -11.48 48.16 -14.99
CA VAL A 22 -11.82 47.38 -13.77
C VAL A 22 -10.56 46.76 -13.15
N PHE A 23 -9.63 46.35 -14.00
CA PHE A 23 -8.35 45.70 -13.56
C PHE A 23 -7.18 46.54 -13.99
N GLN A 24 -6.14 46.60 -13.16
CA GLN A 24 -4.91 47.24 -13.51
C GLN A 24 -4.16 46.40 -14.55
N PHE A 25 -3.48 47.05 -15.51
CA PHE A 25 -2.71 46.35 -16.54
C PHE A 25 -1.56 45.49 -16.00
N ASP A 26 -1.14 45.75 -14.76
CA ASP A 26 -0.03 45.07 -14.07
C ASP A 26 -0.46 43.81 -13.33
N GLU A 27 -1.75 43.44 -13.35
CA GLU A 27 -2.18 42.24 -12.66
C GLU A 27 -1.68 40.98 -13.39
N PRO A 28 -1.14 39.97 -12.65
CA PRO A 28 -0.63 38.77 -13.24
C PRO A 28 -1.73 37.99 -13.94
N GLN A 29 -1.58 37.75 -15.21
CA GLN A 29 -2.52 36.99 -16.02
C GLN A 29 -2.06 35.52 -16.11
N ASN A 30 -3.03 34.62 -16.12
CA ASN A 30 -2.77 33.21 -16.34
C ASN A 30 -2.90 32.88 -17.83
N ALA A 31 -1.85 32.37 -18.45
CA ALA A 31 -1.89 31.86 -19.80
C ALA A 31 -1.86 30.34 -19.79
N VAL A 32 -2.78 29.71 -20.53
CA VAL A 32 -2.83 28.26 -20.69
C VAL A 32 -2.23 27.89 -22.05
N ILE A 33 -1.20 27.06 -22.01
CA ILE A 33 -0.45 26.64 -23.20
C ILE A 33 -0.67 25.15 -23.41
N ARG A 34 -1.00 24.77 -24.63
CA ARG A 34 -1.17 23.37 -25.02
C ARG A 34 0.11 22.87 -25.68
N ALA A 35 0.71 21.83 -25.12
CA ALA A 35 1.82 21.12 -25.74
C ALA A 35 1.33 19.93 -26.60
N ASP A 36 2.10 19.58 -27.65
CA ASP A 36 1.77 18.46 -28.53
C ASP A 36 1.93 17.09 -27.87
N SER A 37 2.83 17.00 -26.89
CA SER A 37 3.04 15.77 -26.10
C SER A 37 3.32 16.08 -24.64
N THR A 38 3.06 15.10 -23.78
CA THR A 38 3.33 15.19 -22.33
C THR A 38 4.81 15.37 -22.01
N ASP A 39 5.70 14.85 -22.84
CA ASP A 39 7.15 14.94 -22.64
C ASP A 39 7.68 16.35 -22.90
N ASN A 40 6.99 17.11 -23.77
CA ASN A 40 7.36 18.48 -24.16
C ASN A 40 6.66 19.56 -23.31
N MET A 41 5.77 19.21 -22.38
CA MET A 41 5.01 20.18 -21.58
C MET A 41 5.91 21.12 -20.78
N SER A 42 6.94 20.58 -20.14
CA SER A 42 7.86 21.37 -19.31
C SER A 42 8.70 22.33 -20.15
N SER A 43 9.22 21.87 -21.31
CA SER A 43 10.00 22.70 -22.23
C SER A 43 9.15 23.75 -22.93
N ALA A 44 7.94 23.42 -23.35
CA ALA A 44 7.00 24.35 -23.94
C ALA A 44 6.56 25.43 -22.94
N GLY A 45 6.27 25.02 -21.70
CA GLY A 45 5.91 25.96 -20.63
C GLY A 45 7.05 26.94 -20.30
N SER A 46 8.29 26.44 -20.17
CA SER A 46 9.44 27.30 -19.89
C SER A 46 9.76 28.26 -21.04
N ALA A 47 9.70 27.80 -22.30
CA ALA A 47 9.90 28.65 -23.47
C ALA A 47 8.84 29.74 -23.57
N ALA A 48 7.58 29.42 -23.29
CA ALA A 48 6.51 30.40 -23.28
C ALA A 48 6.65 31.43 -22.16
N ALA A 49 7.01 30.96 -20.94
CA ALA A 49 7.28 31.87 -19.81
C ALA A 49 8.45 32.82 -20.15
N GLU A 50 9.49 32.35 -20.83
CA GLU A 50 10.61 33.16 -21.29
C GLU A 50 10.16 34.23 -22.28
N VAL A 51 9.40 33.85 -23.31
CA VAL A 51 8.86 34.80 -24.30
C VAL A 51 7.95 35.83 -23.63
N MET A 52 7.08 35.43 -22.71
CA MET A 52 6.21 36.38 -22.00
C MET A 52 6.98 37.31 -21.08
N ASN A 53 8.06 36.84 -20.46
CA ASN A 53 8.91 37.69 -19.63
C ASN A 53 9.79 38.66 -20.42
N GLN A 54 10.09 38.40 -21.71
CA GLN A 54 10.81 39.32 -22.58
C GLN A 54 10.06 40.62 -22.83
N GLY A 55 8.70 40.57 -22.79
CA GLY A 55 7.85 41.74 -22.94
C GLY A 55 7.65 42.56 -21.67
N ILE A 56 8.16 42.12 -20.53
CA ILE A 56 8.01 42.78 -19.23
C ILE A 56 9.25 43.59 -18.92
N ASP A 57 9.09 44.88 -18.65
CA ASP A 57 10.19 45.71 -18.14
C ASP A 57 10.58 45.30 -16.75
N MET A 58 11.72 44.59 -16.64
CA MET A 58 12.23 43.97 -15.40
C MET A 58 12.58 45.02 -14.31
N ASN A 59 12.68 46.29 -14.66
CA ASN A 59 13.00 47.36 -13.71
C ASN A 59 11.74 47.95 -13.03
N SER A 60 10.58 47.78 -13.64
CA SER A 60 9.32 48.35 -13.17
C SER A 60 8.34 47.30 -12.62
N SER A 61 8.45 46.04 -13.01
CA SER A 61 7.49 45.01 -12.63
C SER A 61 8.03 44.08 -11.54
N LYS A 62 7.22 43.90 -10.47
CA LYS A 62 7.47 42.92 -9.40
C LYS A 62 7.04 41.49 -9.76
N PHE A 63 6.41 41.32 -10.92
CA PHE A 63 5.79 40.05 -11.34
C PHE A 63 6.56 39.43 -12.49
N LYS A 64 6.65 38.10 -12.45
CA LYS A 64 7.32 37.30 -13.46
C LYS A 64 6.42 36.11 -13.82
N TYR A 65 6.28 35.83 -15.10
CA TYR A 65 5.63 34.61 -15.55
C TYR A 65 6.48 33.40 -15.20
N LYS A 66 5.85 32.40 -14.63
CA LYS A 66 6.47 31.11 -14.31
C LYS A 66 5.63 30.01 -14.91
N ALA A 67 6.28 29.07 -15.58
CA ALA A 67 5.59 27.86 -16.02
C ALA A 67 5.21 26.99 -14.83
N ASP A 68 3.94 26.63 -14.73
CA ASP A 68 3.45 25.63 -13.78
C ASP A 68 3.19 24.34 -14.55
N ASP A 69 4.03 23.34 -14.32
CA ASP A 69 3.97 22.04 -14.97
C ASP A 69 3.03 21.12 -14.20
N VAL A 70 1.79 20.99 -14.70
CA VAL A 70 0.76 20.11 -14.12
C VAL A 70 1.26 18.66 -14.05
N MET A 71 2.06 18.22 -15.03
CA MET A 71 2.64 16.87 -15.02
C MET A 71 3.68 16.71 -13.90
N GLN A 72 4.34 17.78 -13.52
CA GLN A 72 5.25 17.74 -12.37
C GLN A 72 4.48 17.56 -11.06
N GLN A 73 3.33 18.17 -10.92
CA GLN A 73 2.44 17.95 -9.78
C GLN A 73 1.94 16.50 -9.73
N VAL A 74 1.52 15.94 -10.87
CA VAL A 74 1.12 14.54 -10.98
C VAL A 74 2.27 13.60 -10.61
N ARG A 75 3.47 13.85 -11.14
CA ARG A 75 4.68 13.07 -10.78
C ARG A 75 5.03 13.18 -9.30
N ASN A 76 4.88 14.33 -8.69
CA ASN A 76 5.11 14.51 -7.25
C ASN A 76 4.08 13.74 -6.43
N MET A 77 2.80 13.74 -6.82
CA MET A 77 1.76 12.93 -6.19
C MET A 77 2.02 11.44 -6.34
N GLN A 78 2.47 10.99 -7.51
CA GLN A 78 2.88 9.60 -7.73
C GLN A 78 4.05 9.21 -6.81
N LYS A 79 5.09 10.03 -6.72
CA LYS A 79 6.23 9.78 -5.82
C LYS A 79 5.81 9.72 -4.35
N LEU A 80 4.90 10.59 -3.93
CA LEU A 80 4.34 10.54 -2.57
C LEU A 80 3.56 9.25 -2.34
N SER A 81 2.75 8.83 -3.31
CA SER A 81 2.00 7.57 -3.26
C SER A 81 2.94 6.35 -3.20
N GLU A 82 3.99 6.32 -4.02
CA GLU A 82 5.01 5.27 -4.00
C GLU A 82 5.78 5.22 -2.68
N SER A 83 6.16 6.39 -2.14
CA SER A 83 6.82 6.48 -0.84
C SER A 83 5.92 5.96 0.28
N THR A 84 4.65 6.36 0.29
CA THR A 84 3.67 5.87 1.26
C THR A 84 3.45 4.37 1.14
N ASN A 85 3.33 3.85 -0.09
CA ASN A 85 3.19 2.42 -0.34
C ASN A 85 4.41 1.63 0.19
N THR A 86 5.61 2.15 -0.03
CA THR A 86 6.84 1.53 0.48
C THR A 86 6.86 1.50 2.01
N GLN A 87 6.45 2.58 2.68
CA GLN A 87 6.34 2.60 4.14
C GLN A 87 5.32 1.58 4.66
N LEU A 88 4.15 1.49 4.01
CA LEU A 88 3.13 0.49 4.37
C LEU A 88 3.64 -0.94 4.20
N ILE A 89 4.41 -1.24 3.15
CA ILE A 89 5.04 -2.55 2.94
C ILE A 89 6.02 -2.88 4.07
N TRP A 90 6.84 -1.93 4.52
CA TRP A 90 7.74 -2.14 5.64
C TRP A 90 7.00 -2.43 6.94
N ILE A 91 5.96 -1.66 7.26
CA ILE A 91 5.13 -1.87 8.45
C ILE A 91 4.44 -3.24 8.40
N ALA A 92 3.86 -3.59 7.24
CA ALA A 92 3.22 -4.89 7.03
C ALA A 92 4.22 -6.04 7.17
N SER A 93 5.45 -5.89 6.64
CA SER A 93 6.51 -6.90 6.73
C SER A 93 6.93 -7.17 8.18
N ILE A 94 7.11 -6.11 8.98
CA ILE A 94 7.43 -6.24 10.40
C ILE A 94 6.27 -6.94 11.15
N SER A 95 5.04 -6.52 10.90
CA SER A 95 3.85 -7.13 11.50
C SER A 95 3.74 -8.61 11.16
N LEU A 96 4.05 -8.98 9.92
CA LEU A 96 4.07 -10.35 9.44
C LEU A 96 5.14 -11.20 10.13
N LEU A 97 6.34 -10.65 10.32
CA LEU A 97 7.42 -11.33 11.06
C LEU A 97 7.00 -11.60 12.50
N VAL A 98 6.43 -10.61 13.19
CA VAL A 98 5.95 -10.77 14.57
C VAL A 98 4.84 -11.82 14.63
N GLY A 99 3.87 -11.77 13.72
CA GLY A 99 2.79 -12.75 13.61
C GLY A 99 3.32 -14.17 13.32
N GLY A 100 4.29 -14.30 12.41
CA GLY A 100 4.93 -15.56 12.08
C GLY A 100 5.69 -16.18 13.27
N ILE A 101 6.42 -15.37 14.03
CA ILE A 101 7.06 -15.80 15.27
C ILE A 101 5.99 -16.27 16.28
N GLY A 102 4.84 -15.58 16.35
CA GLY A 102 3.71 -16.00 17.16
C GLY A 102 3.19 -17.40 16.80
N VAL A 103 3.01 -17.67 15.50
CA VAL A 103 2.62 -18.99 14.99
C VAL A 103 3.67 -20.04 15.34
N MET A 104 4.95 -19.73 15.13
CA MET A 104 6.05 -20.62 15.48
C MET A 104 6.05 -20.98 16.97
N ASN A 105 5.83 -20.01 17.85
CA ASN A 105 5.78 -20.24 19.29
C ASN A 105 4.58 -21.11 19.70
N ILE A 106 3.38 -20.86 19.16
CA ILE A 106 2.19 -21.68 19.39
C ILE A 106 2.45 -23.12 18.93
N MET A 107 3.05 -23.31 17.75
CA MET A 107 3.38 -24.62 17.24
C MET A 107 4.44 -25.35 18.10
N LEU A 108 5.45 -24.62 18.62
CA LEU A 108 6.45 -25.21 19.52
C LEU A 108 5.80 -25.69 20.82
N VAL A 109 4.89 -24.91 21.41
CA VAL A 109 4.13 -25.32 22.59
C VAL A 109 3.26 -26.54 22.26
N SER A 110 2.52 -26.52 21.16
CA SER A 110 1.71 -27.67 20.72
C SER A 110 2.53 -28.95 20.55
N VAL A 111 3.74 -28.86 19.98
CA VAL A 111 4.65 -30.00 19.85
C VAL A 111 5.09 -30.53 21.22
N THR A 112 5.42 -29.64 22.17
CA THR A 112 5.82 -30.06 23.51
C THR A 112 4.66 -30.69 24.28
N GLU A 113 3.45 -30.17 24.19
CA GLU A 113 2.26 -30.74 24.84
C GLU A 113 1.88 -32.12 24.26
N ARG A 114 2.15 -32.34 22.95
CA ARG A 114 1.84 -33.60 22.26
C ARG A 114 3.06 -34.52 22.08
N THR A 115 4.10 -34.33 22.89
CA THR A 115 5.35 -35.09 22.78
C THR A 115 5.14 -36.60 22.93
N SER A 116 4.34 -37.04 23.90
CA SER A 116 4.00 -38.46 24.17
C SER A 116 3.21 -39.05 22.97
N GLU A 117 2.23 -38.33 22.43
CA GLU A 117 1.46 -38.75 21.21
C GLU A 117 2.37 -38.95 20.01
N ILE A 118 3.30 -38.02 19.79
CA ILE A 118 4.27 -38.09 18.69
C ILE A 118 5.21 -39.28 18.90
N GLY A 119 5.67 -39.49 20.15
CA GLY A 119 6.49 -40.63 20.55
C GLY A 119 5.80 -41.94 20.25
N LEU A 120 4.53 -42.08 20.64
CA LEU A 120 3.71 -43.27 20.40
C LEU A 120 3.54 -43.54 18.88
N LYS A 121 3.20 -42.53 18.10
CA LYS A 121 3.09 -42.65 16.63
C LYS A 121 4.39 -43.17 16.01
N LYS A 122 5.53 -42.68 16.47
CA LYS A 122 6.84 -43.13 16.00
C LYS A 122 7.19 -44.53 16.45
N ALA A 123 6.84 -44.90 17.69
CA ALA A 123 7.06 -46.24 18.22
C ALA A 123 6.31 -47.34 17.43
N ILE A 124 5.11 -47.01 16.93
CA ILE A 124 4.32 -47.89 16.04
C ILE A 124 4.75 -47.80 14.55
N GLY A 125 5.80 -47.07 14.24
CA GLY A 125 6.43 -47.08 12.91
C GLY A 125 6.09 -45.87 12.00
N ALA A 126 5.56 -44.79 12.51
CA ALA A 126 5.33 -43.59 11.71
C ALA A 126 6.66 -43.00 11.19
N ARG A 127 6.73 -42.77 9.87
CA ARG A 127 7.91 -42.17 9.22
C ARG A 127 8.03 -40.69 9.61
N LYS A 128 9.24 -40.18 9.78
CA LYS A 128 9.53 -38.76 10.06
C LYS A 128 8.79 -37.80 9.13
N LYS A 129 8.69 -38.10 7.83
CA LYS A 129 7.99 -37.28 6.85
C LYS A 129 6.49 -37.15 7.14
N VAL A 130 5.85 -38.19 7.67
CA VAL A 130 4.42 -38.16 8.01
C VAL A 130 4.17 -37.18 9.15
N ILE A 131 4.99 -37.23 10.18
CA ILE A 131 4.93 -36.27 11.30
C ILE A 131 5.19 -34.85 10.82
N LEU A 132 6.22 -34.65 10.00
CA LEU A 132 6.56 -33.34 9.41
C LEU A 132 5.36 -32.75 8.64
N TYR A 133 4.78 -33.50 7.72
CA TYR A 133 3.64 -33.03 6.92
C TYR A 133 2.40 -32.78 7.78
N GLN A 134 2.15 -33.58 8.80
CA GLN A 134 1.04 -33.37 9.72
C GLN A 134 1.11 -32.00 10.38
N PHE A 135 2.23 -31.64 11.02
CA PHE A 135 2.42 -30.37 11.67
C PHE A 135 2.49 -29.20 10.68
N LEU A 136 3.09 -29.42 9.51
CA LEU A 136 3.17 -28.38 8.48
C LEU A 136 1.80 -28.04 7.90
N THR A 137 0.93 -29.04 7.68
CA THR A 137 -0.45 -28.79 7.24
C THR A 137 -1.29 -28.12 8.33
N GLU A 138 -1.06 -28.46 9.61
CA GLU A 138 -1.72 -27.80 10.74
C GLU A 138 -1.36 -26.31 10.79
N ALA A 139 -0.07 -25.96 10.64
CA ALA A 139 0.40 -24.58 10.56
C ALA A 139 -0.20 -23.84 9.35
N ALA A 140 -0.20 -24.48 8.17
CA ALA A 140 -0.76 -23.90 6.96
C ALA A 140 -2.28 -23.66 7.07
N MET A 141 -3.01 -24.58 7.67
CA MET A 141 -4.46 -24.41 7.93
C MET A 141 -4.72 -23.28 8.91
N LEU A 142 -3.99 -23.21 10.01
CA LEU A 142 -4.14 -22.17 11.02
C LEU A 142 -3.95 -20.77 10.41
N THR A 143 -2.88 -20.61 9.64
CA THR A 143 -2.58 -19.32 9.00
C THR A 143 -3.53 -19.00 7.85
N SER A 144 -4.03 -19.98 7.13
CA SER A 144 -5.05 -19.79 6.08
C SER A 144 -6.36 -19.29 6.67
N ILE A 145 -6.82 -19.87 7.80
CA ILE A 145 -8.02 -19.41 8.50
C ILE A 145 -7.80 -17.97 9.00
N GLY A 146 -6.64 -17.69 9.61
CA GLY A 146 -6.26 -16.34 10.01
C GLY A 146 -6.25 -15.36 8.83
N GLY A 147 -5.73 -15.78 7.68
CA GLY A 147 -5.72 -15.00 6.44
C GLY A 147 -7.13 -14.67 5.93
N VAL A 148 -8.04 -15.62 5.95
CA VAL A 148 -9.45 -15.40 5.56
C VAL A 148 -10.13 -14.41 6.51
N ILE A 149 -9.95 -14.59 7.82
CA ILE A 149 -10.47 -13.66 8.82
C ILE A 149 -9.86 -12.25 8.62
N GLY A 150 -8.55 -12.16 8.39
CA GLY A 150 -7.86 -10.91 8.09
C GLY A 150 -8.41 -10.20 6.86
N VAL A 151 -8.72 -10.93 5.79
CA VAL A 151 -9.36 -10.39 4.58
C VAL A 151 -10.75 -9.83 4.91
N ILE A 152 -11.57 -10.56 5.65
CA ILE A 152 -12.93 -10.10 6.02
C ILE A 152 -12.83 -8.80 6.83
N VAL A 153 -11.99 -8.78 7.87
CA VAL A 153 -11.76 -7.60 8.70
C VAL A 153 -11.22 -6.44 7.87
N GLY A 154 -10.26 -6.69 6.98
CA GLY A 154 -9.69 -5.69 6.09
C GLY A 154 -10.72 -5.06 5.16
N ILE A 155 -11.61 -5.85 4.57
CA ILE A 155 -12.70 -5.36 3.72
C ILE A 155 -13.69 -4.50 4.53
N VAL A 156 -14.08 -4.95 5.72
CA VAL A 156 -14.99 -4.21 6.60
C VAL A 156 -14.39 -2.86 6.98
N LEU A 157 -13.15 -2.85 7.47
CA LEU A 157 -12.44 -1.63 7.83
C LEU A 157 -12.26 -0.69 6.65
N SER A 158 -11.90 -1.20 5.48
CA SER A 158 -11.76 -0.40 4.25
C SER A 158 -13.07 0.30 3.89
N LYS A 159 -14.22 -0.40 3.97
CA LYS A 159 -15.53 0.20 3.72
C LYS A 159 -15.92 1.25 4.76
N VAL A 160 -15.61 1.01 6.03
CA VAL A 160 -15.88 1.98 7.11
C VAL A 160 -15.08 3.26 6.87
N VAL A 161 -13.77 3.13 6.63
CA VAL A 161 -12.89 4.27 6.34
C VAL A 161 -13.34 5.02 5.09
N SER A 162 -13.71 4.30 4.02
CA SER A 162 -14.25 4.91 2.80
C SER A 162 -15.49 5.78 3.06
N ARG A 163 -16.40 5.31 3.92
CA ARG A 163 -17.60 6.09 4.27
C ARG A 163 -17.29 7.35 5.09
N ILE A 164 -16.28 7.29 5.95
CA ILE A 164 -15.90 8.42 6.81
C ILE A 164 -15.11 9.47 6.02
N SER A 165 -14.17 9.03 5.18
CA SER A 165 -13.26 9.91 4.43
C SER A 165 -13.81 10.36 3.07
N GLY A 166 -14.91 9.76 2.60
CA GLY A 166 -15.46 10.05 1.27
C GLY A 166 -14.60 9.51 0.10
N ALA A 167 -13.48 8.84 0.39
CA ALA A 167 -12.57 8.32 -0.63
C ALA A 167 -13.08 6.98 -1.17
N PRO A 168 -13.17 6.80 -2.51
CA PRO A 168 -13.62 5.54 -3.09
C PRO A 168 -12.58 4.43 -2.83
N THR A 169 -13.06 3.26 -2.38
CA THR A 169 -12.21 2.07 -2.23
C THR A 169 -12.48 1.07 -3.34
N ALA A 170 -11.40 0.58 -3.96
CA ALA A 170 -11.46 -0.51 -4.94
C ALA A 170 -11.03 -1.82 -4.28
N ILE A 171 -11.90 -2.82 -4.31
CA ILE A 171 -11.60 -4.16 -3.80
C ILE A 171 -11.15 -5.01 -4.98
N SER A 172 -9.91 -5.50 -4.92
CA SER A 172 -9.32 -6.36 -5.95
C SER A 172 -9.44 -7.84 -5.56
N ILE A 173 -10.21 -8.60 -6.32
CA ILE A 173 -10.36 -10.06 -6.11
C ILE A 173 -9.01 -10.80 -6.20
N PRO A 174 -8.14 -10.52 -7.18
CA PRO A 174 -6.82 -11.13 -7.23
C PRO A 174 -5.97 -10.87 -5.98
N ALA A 175 -6.06 -9.65 -5.40
CA ALA A 175 -5.35 -9.31 -4.17
C ALA A 175 -5.87 -10.12 -2.97
N ILE A 176 -7.17 -10.38 -2.89
CA ILE A 176 -7.78 -11.22 -1.86
C ILE A 176 -7.24 -12.65 -1.93
N ILE A 177 -7.28 -13.27 -3.12
CA ILE A 177 -6.78 -14.63 -3.31
C ILE A 177 -5.27 -14.67 -3.00
N GLY A 178 -4.52 -13.70 -3.52
CA GLY A 178 -3.08 -13.58 -3.27
C GLY A 178 -2.74 -13.47 -1.79
N SER A 179 -3.49 -12.72 -1.01
CA SER A 179 -3.25 -12.55 0.43
C SER A 179 -3.49 -13.83 1.23
N VAL A 180 -4.52 -14.63 0.88
CA VAL A 180 -4.78 -15.92 1.54
C VAL A 180 -3.69 -16.94 1.19
N VAL A 181 -3.30 -17.02 -0.08
CA VAL A 181 -2.18 -17.90 -0.52
C VAL A 181 -0.88 -17.49 0.17
N PHE A 182 -0.62 -16.19 0.24
CA PHE A 182 0.57 -15.67 0.92
C PHE A 182 0.55 -15.98 2.42
N SER A 183 -0.60 -15.86 3.10
CA SER A 183 -0.76 -16.25 4.50
C SER A 183 -0.44 -17.75 4.73
N MET A 184 -0.90 -18.60 3.82
CA MET A 184 -0.59 -20.04 3.85
C MET A 184 0.92 -20.29 3.72
N LEU A 185 1.60 -19.61 2.78
CA LEU A 185 3.04 -19.71 2.60
C LEU A 185 3.82 -19.31 3.86
N ILE A 186 3.39 -18.24 4.51
CA ILE A 186 3.97 -17.80 5.78
C ILE A 186 3.79 -18.86 6.88
N GLY A 187 2.62 -19.50 6.95
CA GLY A 187 2.38 -20.63 7.85
C GLY A 187 3.35 -21.79 7.61
N VAL A 188 3.61 -22.11 6.36
CA VAL A 188 4.58 -23.15 5.99
C VAL A 188 6.00 -22.75 6.42
N ILE A 189 6.42 -21.51 6.16
CA ILE A 189 7.77 -21.02 6.50
C ILE A 189 8.00 -21.05 8.01
N PHE A 190 7.11 -20.43 8.79
CA PHE A 190 7.26 -20.36 10.25
C PHE A 190 6.89 -21.67 10.96
N GLY A 191 6.06 -22.52 10.36
CA GLY A 191 5.72 -23.85 10.83
C GLY A 191 6.80 -24.90 10.54
N LEU A 192 7.76 -24.63 9.62
CA LEU A 192 8.77 -25.60 9.24
C LEU A 192 9.66 -26.00 10.40
N LEU A 193 10.18 -25.04 11.17
CA LEU A 193 11.09 -25.29 12.29
C LEU A 193 10.44 -26.14 13.40
N PRO A 194 9.23 -25.82 13.93
CA PRO A 194 8.56 -26.68 14.89
C PRO A 194 8.19 -28.06 14.32
N SER A 195 7.81 -28.13 13.05
CA SER A 195 7.47 -29.41 12.40
C SER A 195 8.68 -30.33 12.26
N VAL A 196 9.85 -29.78 11.93
CA VAL A 196 11.11 -30.55 11.91
C VAL A 196 11.46 -31.03 13.32
N LYS A 197 11.32 -30.17 14.33
CA LYS A 197 11.58 -30.51 15.72
C LYS A 197 10.68 -31.66 16.18
N ALA A 198 9.39 -31.62 15.85
CA ALA A 198 8.44 -32.72 16.10
C ALA A 198 8.84 -34.02 15.39
N ALA A 199 9.25 -33.89 14.10
CA ALA A 199 9.67 -35.02 13.30
C ALA A 199 10.99 -35.67 13.79
N ASP A 200 11.84 -34.94 14.48
CA ASP A 200 13.13 -35.43 14.98
C ASP A 200 13.10 -35.95 16.44
N LEU A 201 11.97 -35.82 17.13
CA LEU A 201 11.81 -36.35 18.49
C LEU A 201 12.18 -37.87 18.55
N ASN A 202 12.95 -38.24 19.56
CA ASN A 202 13.26 -39.62 19.81
C ASN A 202 12.08 -40.31 20.52
N PRO A 203 11.54 -41.44 20.03
CA PRO A 203 10.39 -42.10 20.66
C PRO A 203 10.63 -42.49 22.12
N ILE A 204 11.86 -42.90 22.49
CA ILE A 204 12.20 -43.32 23.83
C ILE A 204 12.11 -42.13 24.82
N ASP A 205 12.71 -41.00 24.43
CA ASP A 205 12.71 -39.80 25.27
C ASP A 205 11.31 -39.17 25.37
N ALA A 206 10.55 -39.24 24.27
CA ALA A 206 9.19 -38.70 24.19
C ALA A 206 8.20 -39.46 25.09
N LEU A 207 8.37 -40.78 25.26
CA LEU A 207 7.53 -41.59 26.17
C LEU A 207 7.96 -41.56 27.65
N ARG A 208 9.20 -41.06 27.90
CA ARG A 208 9.74 -40.93 29.26
C ARG A 208 9.45 -39.56 29.90
N SER A 209 8.99 -38.63 29.10
CA SER A 209 8.80 -37.22 29.53
C SER A 209 7.47 -36.93 30.27
N GLU A 210 6.87 -37.94 30.92
CA GLU A 210 5.78 -37.73 31.90
C GLU A 210 6.31 -37.40 33.28
#